data_213dd9b4931a82d6f0a2ee4356880eec
#
_entry.id   213dd9b4931a82d6f0a2ee4356880eec
#
_cell.length_a   1.000
_cell.length_b   1.000
_cell.length_c   1.000
_cell.angle_alpha   90.00
_cell.angle_beta   90.00
_cell.angle_gamma   90.00
#
_symmetry.space_group_name_H-M   'P 1'
#
loop_
_entity.id
_entity.type
_entity.pdbx_description
1 polymer ?
#
loop_
_entity_poly.entity_id
_entity_poly.type
_entity_poly.pdbx_seq_one_letter_code
_entity_poly.pdbx_strand_id
1 'polypeptide(L)'
;GKIIGDASYFNKSIPANWIWGDINNYFGAAPCGLSFYDNKFKMLYSSGSIGSKAEVKNYKPQYSTIQYSVNSNVISKGTEDDAYVTGDPFSFVKDVNGKIPPNKTNYEVEAVLPDPALLCADKLTESLNKIGVKLNRQNFCSNYIKPDSVVSKLLMFTHYSPTLDKIVYHTNLKSNNLYAETILLALGKGSIYMGIEAVKNFWQKRGLDVSEIYMTDGSGLGRANTVTTNFQANMLAKIYKDSLLYKPFNHSLP
;
A
#
# COMPACT_ATOMS: atom_id res chain seq x y z
N GLY A 1 -5.88 29.89 -2.35
CA GLY A 1 -6.39 28.74 -1.62
C GLY A 1 -5.32 27.70 -1.43
N LYS A 2 -5.61 26.70 -0.60
CA LYS A 2 -4.72 25.57 -0.28
C LYS A 2 -5.41 24.27 -0.64
N ILE A 3 -4.68 23.33 -1.26
CA ILE A 3 -5.16 21.99 -1.52
C ILE A 3 -4.65 21.06 -0.41
N ILE A 4 -5.55 20.32 0.21
CA ILE A 4 -5.24 19.42 1.31
C ILE A 4 -5.60 17.99 0.91
N GLY A 5 -4.61 17.09 0.91
CA GLY A 5 -4.81 15.66 0.85
C GLY A 5 -5.20 15.14 2.22
N ASP A 6 -6.48 14.94 2.47
CA ASP A 6 -6.97 14.51 3.78
C ASP A 6 -6.96 12.99 3.89
N ALA A 7 -6.02 12.47 4.63
CA ALA A 7 -5.83 11.04 4.93
C ALA A 7 -6.27 10.68 6.37
N SER A 8 -7.02 11.54 7.05
CA SER A 8 -7.41 11.36 8.45
C SER A 8 -8.46 10.26 8.69
N TYR A 9 -8.96 9.61 7.62
CA TYR A 9 -9.94 8.53 7.74
C TYR A 9 -9.37 7.30 8.46
N PHE A 10 -8.10 6.94 8.15
CA PHE A 10 -7.36 5.93 8.89
C PHE A 10 -6.19 6.57 9.62
N ASN A 11 -5.83 6.01 10.79
CA ASN A 11 -4.59 6.38 11.45
C ASN A 11 -3.40 5.97 10.56
N LYS A 12 -2.42 6.85 10.43
CA LYS A 12 -1.15 6.53 9.75
C LYS A 12 -0.34 5.58 10.63
N SER A 13 -0.44 4.28 10.37
CA SER A 13 0.26 3.26 11.16
C SER A 13 0.69 2.09 10.29
N ILE A 14 1.83 1.53 10.64
CA ILE A 14 2.31 0.27 10.08
C ILE A 14 1.89 -0.84 11.05
N PRO A 15 1.40 -2.00 10.58
CA PRO A 15 1.11 -3.11 11.47
C PRO A 15 2.33 -3.49 12.31
N ALA A 16 2.13 -3.65 13.64
CA ALA A 16 3.23 -3.74 14.61
C ALA A 16 4.18 -4.93 14.40
N ASN A 17 3.71 -5.99 13.73
CA ASN A 17 4.47 -7.21 13.50
C ASN A 17 5.21 -7.24 12.14
N TRP A 18 5.15 -6.14 11.39
CA TRP A 18 5.95 -6.01 10.17
C TRP A 18 7.41 -5.73 10.54
N ILE A 19 8.33 -6.38 9.86
CA ILE A 19 9.75 -6.21 10.15
C ILE A 19 10.34 -5.04 9.39
N TRP A 20 11.40 -4.45 9.96
CA TRP A 20 12.10 -3.31 9.39
C TRP A 20 12.58 -3.52 7.94
N GLY A 21 12.99 -4.75 7.61
CA GLY A 21 13.43 -5.10 6.26
C GLY A 21 12.33 -5.11 5.21
N ASP A 22 11.05 -5.18 5.60
CA ASP A 22 9.92 -5.26 4.68
C ASP A 22 9.23 -3.91 4.45
N ILE A 23 9.16 -3.06 5.50
CA ILE A 23 8.29 -1.87 5.55
C ILE A 23 8.62 -0.76 4.54
N ASN A 24 9.76 -0.81 3.88
CA ASN A 24 10.14 0.18 2.87
C ASN A 24 10.16 -0.37 1.44
N ASN A 25 10.02 -1.68 1.27
CA ASN A 25 9.83 -2.32 -0.02
C ASN A 25 8.38 -2.20 -0.50
N TYR A 26 8.15 -2.32 -1.79
CA TYR A 26 6.83 -2.12 -2.41
C TYR A 26 5.70 -2.92 -1.77
N PHE A 27 6.00 -4.14 -1.29
CA PHE A 27 5.02 -5.02 -0.64
C PHE A 27 4.74 -4.63 0.82
N GLY A 28 5.57 -3.77 1.42
CA GLY A 28 5.41 -3.20 2.76
C GLY A 28 4.70 -1.83 2.76
N ALA A 29 4.09 -1.42 1.63
CA ALA A 29 3.33 -0.19 1.57
C ALA A 29 2.12 -0.25 2.51
N ALA A 30 2.16 0.55 3.58
CA ALA A 30 1.10 0.59 4.58
C ALA A 30 -0.13 1.37 4.09
N PRO A 31 -1.34 1.01 4.53
CA PRO A 31 -2.55 1.73 4.20
C PRO A 31 -2.59 3.10 4.86
N CYS A 32 -3.25 4.05 4.21
CA CYS A 32 -3.57 5.34 4.77
C CYS A 32 -4.96 5.79 4.30
N GLY A 33 -5.53 6.82 4.92
CA GLY A 33 -6.87 7.30 4.60
C GLY A 33 -7.04 7.85 3.18
N LEU A 34 -5.95 8.19 2.51
CA LEU A 34 -5.91 8.60 1.10
C LEU A 34 -4.71 7.94 0.41
N SER A 35 -4.94 6.74 -0.13
CA SER A 35 -3.95 6.02 -0.93
C SER A 35 -3.89 6.57 -2.35
N PHE A 36 -2.68 6.66 -2.90
CA PHE A 36 -2.44 7.16 -4.26
C PHE A 36 -1.20 6.46 -4.86
N TYR A 37 -1.25 6.04 -6.13
CA TYR A 37 -0.21 5.25 -6.79
C TYR A 37 0.17 3.95 -6.03
N ASP A 38 -0.83 3.24 -5.49
CA ASP A 38 -0.63 2.05 -4.64
C ASP A 38 0.35 2.29 -3.48
N ASN A 39 0.46 3.53 -3.01
CA ASN A 39 1.43 4.00 -2.00
C ASN A 39 2.88 3.61 -2.33
N LYS A 40 3.22 3.55 -3.62
CA LYS A 40 4.54 3.17 -4.14
C LYS A 40 5.08 4.20 -5.10
N PHE A 41 6.41 4.23 -5.22
CA PHE A 41 7.10 4.91 -6.29
C PHE A 41 8.19 4.01 -6.88
N LYS A 42 8.59 4.30 -8.11
CA LYS A 42 9.59 3.58 -8.87
C LYS A 42 10.86 4.40 -8.97
N MET A 43 11.97 3.76 -8.70
CA MET A 43 13.32 4.24 -9.02
C MET A 43 13.73 3.60 -10.34
N LEU A 44 14.03 4.41 -11.35
CA LEU A 44 14.45 3.96 -12.67
C LEU A 44 15.97 3.90 -12.71
N TYR A 45 16.50 2.68 -12.70
CA TYR A 45 17.94 2.42 -12.74
C TYR A 45 18.49 2.24 -14.14
N SER A 46 19.71 2.68 -14.32
CA SER A 46 20.58 2.25 -15.44
C SER A 46 21.71 1.38 -14.87
N SER A 47 21.89 0.19 -15.43
CA SER A 47 22.97 -0.72 -15.09
C SER A 47 23.90 -0.95 -16.28
N GLY A 48 25.19 -1.02 -16.01
CA GLY A 48 26.23 -1.31 -17.00
C GLY A 48 26.63 -2.78 -17.02
N SER A 49 27.91 -3.05 -17.33
CA SER A 49 28.49 -4.40 -17.32
C SER A 49 28.42 -5.05 -15.95
N ILE A 50 28.55 -6.36 -15.90
CA ILE A 50 28.55 -7.14 -14.65
C ILE A 50 29.61 -6.60 -13.70
N GLY A 51 29.21 -6.36 -12.44
CA GLY A 51 30.05 -5.84 -11.36
C GLY A 51 30.09 -4.31 -11.27
N SER A 52 29.59 -3.58 -12.27
CA SER A 52 29.52 -2.11 -12.18
C SER A 52 28.42 -1.66 -11.23
N LYS A 53 28.57 -0.45 -10.67
CA LYS A 53 27.53 0.21 -9.88
C LYS A 53 26.36 0.60 -10.79
N ALA A 54 25.13 0.34 -10.35
CA ALA A 54 23.93 0.83 -11.03
C ALA A 54 23.54 2.21 -10.47
N GLU A 55 22.99 3.05 -11.33
CA GLU A 55 22.66 4.44 -11.01
C GLU A 55 21.16 4.70 -11.17
N VAL A 56 20.57 5.41 -10.22
CA VAL A 56 19.20 5.91 -10.34
C VAL A 56 19.20 7.09 -11.31
N LYS A 57 18.39 7.01 -12.36
CA LYS A 57 18.27 8.06 -13.38
C LYS A 57 17.00 8.89 -13.24
N ASN A 58 15.95 8.32 -12.68
CA ASN A 58 14.67 9.01 -12.53
C ASN A 58 13.78 8.33 -11.47
N TYR A 59 12.68 9.02 -11.11
CA TYR A 59 11.66 8.54 -10.19
C TYR A 59 10.27 8.71 -10.79
N LYS A 60 9.34 7.80 -10.48
CA LYS A 60 7.93 7.88 -10.90
C LYS A 60 6.99 7.35 -9.81
N PRO A 61 5.98 8.12 -9.37
CA PRO A 61 5.76 9.53 -9.67
C PRO A 61 6.77 10.45 -8.98
N GLN A 62 6.88 11.69 -9.47
CA GLN A 62 7.66 12.75 -8.83
C GLN A 62 6.72 13.74 -8.16
N TYR A 63 7.14 14.32 -7.04
CA TYR A 63 6.54 15.53 -6.49
C TYR A 63 7.05 16.75 -7.25
N SER A 64 6.24 17.81 -7.31
CA SER A 64 6.63 19.04 -8.00
C SER A 64 7.68 19.87 -7.25
N THR A 65 7.73 19.75 -5.92
CA THR A 65 8.56 20.59 -5.05
C THR A 65 9.46 19.81 -4.09
N ILE A 66 9.30 18.50 -4.00
CA ILE A 66 10.08 17.64 -3.11
C ILE A 66 10.83 16.61 -3.96
N GLN A 67 12.10 16.40 -3.67
CA GLN A 67 12.92 15.40 -4.35
C GLN A 67 13.18 14.21 -3.44
N TYR A 68 13.21 13.01 -4.02
CA TYR A 68 13.75 11.84 -3.36
C TYR A 68 15.28 11.95 -3.27
N SER A 69 15.82 11.51 -2.15
CA SER A 69 17.25 11.30 -1.96
C SER A 69 17.51 9.81 -1.80
N VAL A 70 18.31 9.22 -2.67
CA VAL A 70 18.56 7.77 -2.67
C VAL A 70 20.05 7.49 -2.51
N ASN A 71 20.40 6.85 -1.40
CA ASN A 71 21.71 6.29 -1.16
C ASN A 71 21.74 4.88 -1.77
N SER A 72 22.29 4.73 -2.96
CA SER A 72 22.26 3.46 -3.68
C SER A 72 23.61 2.75 -3.66
N ASN A 73 23.61 1.50 -3.21
CA ASN A 73 24.71 0.54 -3.32
C ASN A 73 24.32 -0.67 -4.19
N VAL A 74 23.49 -0.43 -5.20
CA VAL A 74 23.02 -1.46 -6.13
C VAL A 74 24.12 -1.75 -7.16
N ILE A 75 24.40 -3.02 -7.40
CA ILE A 75 25.38 -3.49 -8.38
C ILE A 75 24.71 -4.26 -9.52
N SER A 76 25.33 -4.18 -10.68
CA SER A 76 24.94 -4.87 -11.90
C SER A 76 25.35 -6.34 -11.81
N LYS A 77 24.42 -7.25 -11.42
CA LYS A 77 24.71 -8.69 -11.25
C LYS A 77 23.43 -9.51 -11.21
N GLY A 78 23.48 -10.75 -11.69
CA GLY A 78 22.33 -11.68 -11.62
C GLY A 78 21.35 -11.50 -12.78
N THR A 79 20.22 -12.16 -12.68
CA THR A 79 19.16 -12.20 -13.71
C THR A 79 17.85 -11.60 -13.24
N GLU A 80 17.69 -11.42 -11.93
CA GLU A 80 16.45 -10.99 -11.28
C GLU A 80 16.67 -9.74 -10.42
N ASP A 81 15.60 -9.17 -9.92
CA ASP A 81 15.61 -8.08 -8.96
C ASP A 81 15.89 -8.62 -7.55
N ASP A 82 17.10 -8.41 -7.08
CA ASP A 82 17.52 -8.64 -5.71
C ASP A 82 17.78 -7.31 -4.96
N ALA A 83 17.27 -6.21 -5.48
CA ALA A 83 17.38 -4.92 -4.82
C ALA A 83 16.33 -4.80 -3.69
N TYR A 84 16.75 -4.28 -2.55
CA TYR A 84 15.87 -4.04 -1.40
C TYR A 84 16.08 -2.64 -0.83
N VAL A 85 15.00 -2.08 -0.32
CA VAL A 85 14.95 -0.72 0.21
C VAL A 85 14.80 -0.76 1.72
N THR A 86 15.65 0.00 2.41
CA THR A 86 15.62 0.14 3.87
C THR A 86 15.47 1.60 4.30
N GLY A 87 15.26 1.84 5.58
CA GLY A 87 15.08 3.17 6.15
C GLY A 87 13.65 3.43 6.64
N ASP A 88 13.36 4.68 6.97
CA ASP A 88 12.02 5.11 7.38
C ASP A 88 11.09 5.15 6.15
N PRO A 89 9.97 4.42 6.15
CA PRO A 89 9.02 4.41 5.03
C PRO A 89 8.36 5.78 4.78
N PHE A 90 8.33 6.65 5.78
CA PHE A 90 7.79 8.01 5.68
C PHE A 90 8.83 9.06 5.28
N SER A 91 10.09 8.68 5.18
CA SER A 91 11.18 9.55 4.74
C SER A 91 11.28 9.61 3.21
N PHE A 92 11.64 10.77 2.69
CA PHE A 92 12.05 10.96 1.29
C PHE A 92 13.49 10.49 1.02
N VAL A 93 14.24 10.15 2.07
CA VAL A 93 15.56 9.53 1.98
C VAL A 93 15.40 8.02 2.02
N LYS A 94 15.97 7.33 1.05
CA LYS A 94 15.92 5.86 0.92
C LYS A 94 17.33 5.30 0.79
N ASP A 95 17.57 4.19 1.46
CA ASP A 95 18.79 3.39 1.30
C ASP A 95 18.46 2.15 0.48
N VAL A 96 19.14 1.97 -0.65
CA VAL A 96 18.88 0.85 -1.57
C VAL A 96 20.15 0.04 -1.74
N ASN A 97 20.07 -1.25 -1.46
CA ASN A 97 21.17 -2.19 -1.57
C ASN A 97 20.74 -3.39 -2.42
N GLY A 98 21.72 -4.16 -2.89
CA GLY A 98 21.45 -5.41 -3.61
C GLY A 98 21.92 -5.40 -5.06
N LYS A 99 21.16 -6.05 -5.93
CA LYS A 99 21.59 -6.33 -7.31
C LYS A 99 20.42 -6.18 -8.26
N ILE A 100 20.72 -5.76 -9.49
CA ILE A 100 19.80 -5.77 -10.63
C ILE A 100 20.50 -6.36 -11.87
N PRO A 101 19.77 -6.86 -12.86
CA PRO A 101 20.36 -7.39 -14.09
C PRO A 101 21.26 -6.38 -14.80
N PRO A 102 22.36 -6.85 -15.45
CA PRO A 102 23.28 -5.98 -16.18
C PRO A 102 22.68 -5.44 -17.48
N ASN A 103 23.27 -4.34 -17.98
CA ASN A 103 22.94 -3.72 -19.27
C ASN A 103 21.47 -3.35 -19.43
N LYS A 104 20.84 -2.84 -18.36
CA LYS A 104 19.46 -2.37 -18.37
C LYS A 104 19.38 -0.85 -18.39
N THR A 105 18.36 -0.36 -19.08
CA THR A 105 17.93 1.04 -19.05
C THR A 105 16.50 1.11 -18.48
N ASN A 106 16.24 2.08 -17.61
CA ASN A 106 14.94 2.25 -16.94
C ASN A 106 14.46 0.98 -16.20
N TYR A 107 15.38 0.23 -15.60
CA TYR A 107 15.02 -0.91 -14.74
C TYR A 107 14.30 -0.40 -13.48
N GLU A 108 13.13 -0.94 -13.21
CA GLU A 108 12.27 -0.45 -12.14
C GLU A 108 12.56 -1.18 -10.82
N VAL A 109 12.94 -0.42 -9.78
CA VAL A 109 12.96 -0.87 -8.39
C VAL A 109 11.90 -0.08 -7.63
N GLU A 110 10.94 -0.77 -7.02
CA GLU A 110 9.82 -0.14 -6.35
C GLU A 110 10.08 0.03 -4.84
N ALA A 111 9.65 1.16 -4.30
CA ALA A 111 9.72 1.49 -2.87
C ALA A 111 8.42 2.13 -2.38
N VAL A 112 8.25 2.16 -1.06
CA VAL A 112 7.12 2.82 -0.41
C VAL A 112 7.16 4.32 -0.63
N LEU A 113 6.02 4.88 -1.06
CA LEU A 113 5.79 6.31 -1.21
C LEU A 113 5.66 6.97 0.17
N PRO A 114 6.48 7.97 0.50
CA PRO A 114 6.52 8.56 1.84
C PRO A 114 5.21 9.20 2.29
N ASP A 115 4.54 9.91 1.39
CA ASP A 115 3.29 10.61 1.67
C ASP A 115 2.34 10.59 0.47
N PRO A 116 1.49 9.55 0.35
CA PRO A 116 0.53 9.43 -0.75
C PRO A 116 -0.47 10.57 -0.81
N ALA A 117 -0.93 11.07 0.34
CA ALA A 117 -1.90 12.16 0.42
C ALA A 117 -1.32 13.49 -0.07
N LEU A 118 -0.05 13.75 0.27
CA LEU A 118 0.69 14.90 -0.23
C LEU A 118 0.86 14.84 -1.75
N LEU A 119 1.23 13.66 -2.28
CA LEU A 119 1.36 13.47 -3.72
C LEU A 119 0.03 13.68 -4.45
N CYS A 120 -1.07 13.20 -3.89
CA CYS A 120 -2.41 13.42 -4.46
C CYS A 120 -2.74 14.90 -4.54
N ALA A 121 -2.49 15.66 -3.46
CA ALA A 121 -2.70 17.11 -3.42
C ALA A 121 -1.79 17.86 -4.42
N ASP A 122 -0.54 17.44 -4.55
CA ASP A 122 0.42 17.98 -5.52
C ASP A 122 -0.07 17.74 -6.96
N LYS A 123 -0.45 16.50 -7.31
CA LYS A 123 -0.94 16.16 -8.66
C LYS A 123 -2.26 16.85 -9.00
N LEU A 124 -3.14 17.04 -8.02
CA LEU A 124 -4.34 17.84 -8.21
C LEU A 124 -3.98 19.32 -8.48
N THR A 125 -3.03 19.87 -7.74
CA THR A 125 -2.52 21.24 -7.96
C THR A 125 -1.95 21.41 -9.37
N GLU A 126 -1.11 20.45 -9.82
CA GLU A 126 -0.58 20.47 -11.19
C GLU A 126 -1.70 20.42 -12.24
N SER A 127 -2.70 19.56 -12.04
CA SER A 127 -3.80 19.38 -12.98
C SER A 127 -4.69 20.61 -13.08
N LEU A 128 -4.99 21.24 -11.95
CA LEU A 128 -5.77 22.49 -11.91
C LEU A 128 -5.02 23.67 -12.57
N ASN A 129 -3.71 23.77 -12.34
CA ASN A 129 -2.90 24.78 -13.01
C ASN A 129 -2.88 24.60 -14.55
N LYS A 130 -2.86 23.34 -15.04
CA LYS A 130 -2.90 23.05 -16.49
C LYS A 130 -4.19 23.51 -17.16
N ILE A 131 -5.30 23.53 -16.45
CA ILE A 131 -6.60 24.01 -16.96
C ILE A 131 -6.86 25.49 -16.66
N GLY A 132 -5.85 26.24 -16.20
CA GLY A 132 -5.91 27.68 -16.01
C GLY A 132 -6.36 28.14 -14.62
N VAL A 133 -6.61 27.25 -13.68
CA VAL A 133 -6.85 27.61 -12.27
C VAL A 133 -5.51 27.97 -11.64
N LYS A 134 -5.29 29.26 -11.40
CA LYS A 134 -4.03 29.76 -10.82
C LYS A 134 -3.90 29.37 -9.35
N LEU A 135 -3.08 28.38 -9.08
CA LEU A 135 -2.71 27.94 -7.74
C LEU A 135 -1.21 28.11 -7.54
N ASN A 136 -0.81 28.57 -6.36
CA ASN A 136 0.60 28.54 -6.00
C ASN A 136 1.03 27.08 -5.81
N ARG A 137 2.09 26.64 -6.50
CA ARG A 137 2.62 25.26 -6.42
C ARG A 137 3.08 24.86 -5.01
N GLN A 138 3.25 25.80 -4.10
CA GLN A 138 3.62 25.54 -2.71
C GLN A 138 2.41 25.44 -1.77
N ASN A 139 1.19 25.66 -2.26
CA ASN A 139 -0.03 25.66 -1.46
C ASN A 139 -0.75 24.31 -1.46
N PHE A 140 -0.03 23.24 -1.20
CA PHE A 140 -0.61 21.92 -0.93
C PHE A 140 0.02 21.29 0.31
N CYS A 141 -0.72 20.42 0.98
CA CYS A 141 -0.23 19.66 2.13
C CYS A 141 -1.04 18.36 2.31
N SER A 142 -0.55 17.50 3.17
CA SER A 142 -1.30 16.35 3.69
C SER A 142 -1.84 16.62 5.09
N ASN A 143 -2.93 15.93 5.44
CA ASN A 143 -3.49 15.90 6.78
C ASN A 143 -3.79 14.46 7.20
N TYR A 144 -3.23 14.03 8.32
CA TYR A 144 -3.42 12.69 8.90
C TYR A 144 -4.15 12.71 10.25
N ILE A 145 -4.57 13.88 10.71
CA ILE A 145 -5.19 14.06 12.02
C ILE A 145 -6.68 14.37 11.82
N LYS A 146 -7.55 13.63 12.49
CA LYS A 146 -8.98 13.95 12.51
C LYS A 146 -9.17 15.30 13.20
N PRO A 147 -9.93 16.23 12.59
CA PRO A 147 -10.20 17.50 13.24
C PRO A 147 -11.11 17.28 14.46
N ASP A 148 -10.83 18.01 15.54
CA ASP A 148 -11.61 17.98 16.77
C ASP A 148 -13.00 18.59 16.64
N SER A 149 -13.21 19.40 15.58
CA SER A 149 -14.49 20.07 15.29
C SER A 149 -15.00 19.72 13.91
N VAL A 150 -16.32 19.65 13.77
CA VAL A 150 -17.00 19.53 12.49
C VAL A 150 -16.89 20.86 11.75
N VAL A 151 -16.01 20.93 10.78
CA VAL A 151 -15.96 22.06 9.84
C VAL A 151 -17.03 21.84 8.79
N SER A 152 -17.89 22.84 8.57
CA SER A 152 -18.85 22.81 7.45
C SER A 152 -18.09 22.70 6.12
N LYS A 153 -18.36 21.65 5.37
CA LYS A 153 -17.71 21.37 4.08
C LYS A 153 -18.78 21.36 2.97
N LEU A 154 -18.49 22.04 1.87
CA LEU A 154 -19.27 21.91 0.64
C LEU A 154 -18.74 20.75 -0.17
N LEU A 155 -19.59 19.72 -0.38
CA LEU A 155 -19.24 18.62 -1.27
C LEU A 155 -19.29 19.12 -2.72
N MET A 156 -18.17 19.04 -3.42
CA MET A 156 -18.06 19.43 -4.83
C MET A 156 -18.17 18.23 -5.76
N PHE A 157 -17.55 17.10 -5.38
CA PHE A 157 -17.47 15.91 -6.24
C PHE A 157 -17.25 14.65 -5.39
N THR A 158 -17.78 13.53 -5.86
CA THR A 158 -17.52 12.22 -5.26
C THR A 158 -16.97 11.27 -6.32
N HIS A 159 -15.84 10.66 -6.03
CA HIS A 159 -15.30 9.56 -6.80
C HIS A 159 -15.67 8.23 -6.14
N TYR A 160 -16.20 7.29 -6.91
CA TYR A 160 -16.55 5.96 -6.42
C TYR A 160 -15.47 4.96 -6.83
N SER A 161 -15.10 4.08 -5.91
CA SER A 161 -14.24 2.93 -6.21
C SER A 161 -14.96 1.93 -7.12
N PRO A 162 -14.24 0.99 -7.74
CA PRO A 162 -14.84 -0.25 -8.21
C PRO A 162 -15.59 -0.97 -7.08
N THR A 163 -16.48 -1.90 -7.45
CA THR A 163 -17.20 -2.73 -6.49
C THR A 163 -16.25 -3.61 -5.67
N LEU A 164 -16.65 -3.98 -4.46
CA LEU A 164 -15.77 -4.72 -3.52
C LEU A 164 -15.29 -6.07 -4.10
N ASP A 165 -16.14 -6.77 -4.86
CA ASP A 165 -15.77 -8.01 -5.54
C ASP A 165 -14.61 -7.84 -6.51
N LYS A 166 -14.58 -6.74 -7.28
CA LYS A 166 -13.45 -6.39 -8.17
C LYS A 166 -12.19 -6.04 -7.40
N ILE A 167 -12.34 -5.34 -6.26
CA ILE A 167 -11.20 -5.02 -5.40
C ILE A 167 -10.62 -6.31 -4.82
N VAL A 168 -11.44 -7.22 -4.30
CA VAL A 168 -11.01 -8.52 -3.76
C VAL A 168 -10.36 -9.39 -4.85
N TYR A 169 -10.96 -9.45 -6.05
CA TYR A 169 -10.38 -10.12 -7.20
C TYR A 169 -8.96 -9.61 -7.50
N HIS A 170 -8.79 -8.29 -7.60
CA HIS A 170 -7.47 -7.70 -7.84
C HIS A 170 -6.49 -7.98 -6.70
N THR A 171 -6.96 -7.90 -5.45
CA THR A 171 -6.16 -8.18 -4.25
C THR A 171 -5.56 -9.58 -4.30
N ASN A 172 -6.39 -10.59 -4.56
CA ASN A 172 -5.96 -11.99 -4.60
C ASN A 172 -5.09 -12.28 -5.84
N LEU A 173 -5.53 -11.85 -7.04
CA LEU A 173 -4.81 -12.10 -8.29
C LEU A 173 -3.40 -11.47 -8.31
N LYS A 174 -3.23 -10.30 -7.68
CA LYS A 174 -1.96 -9.57 -7.63
C LYS A 174 -1.21 -9.73 -6.31
N SER A 175 -1.78 -10.47 -5.35
CA SER A 175 -1.22 -10.57 -4.00
C SER A 175 -0.91 -9.18 -3.40
N ASN A 176 -1.89 -8.26 -3.47
CA ASN A 176 -1.69 -6.87 -3.11
C ASN A 176 -1.91 -6.65 -1.61
N ASN A 177 -0.81 -6.50 -0.85
CA ASN A 177 -0.83 -6.32 0.59
C ASN A 177 -1.56 -5.04 1.02
N LEU A 178 -1.31 -3.92 0.33
CA LEU A 178 -1.97 -2.64 0.62
C LEU A 178 -3.49 -2.76 0.59
N TYR A 179 -4.03 -3.48 -0.41
CA TYR A 179 -5.48 -3.64 -0.55
C TYR A 179 -6.05 -4.54 0.54
N ALA A 180 -5.36 -5.64 0.87
CA ALA A 180 -5.76 -6.53 1.96
C ALA A 180 -5.81 -5.79 3.31
N GLU A 181 -4.78 -5.00 3.63
CA GLU A 181 -4.74 -4.15 4.83
C GLU A 181 -5.86 -3.09 4.83
N THR A 182 -6.09 -2.45 3.67
CA THR A 182 -7.12 -1.41 3.55
C THR A 182 -8.52 -2.00 3.75
N ILE A 183 -8.78 -3.21 3.23
CA ILE A 183 -10.04 -3.93 3.44
C ILE A 183 -10.21 -4.26 4.93
N LEU A 184 -9.17 -4.77 5.60
CA LEU A 184 -9.22 -5.06 7.03
C LEU A 184 -9.51 -3.79 7.87
N LEU A 185 -8.84 -2.67 7.56
CA LEU A 185 -9.09 -1.38 8.21
C LEU A 185 -10.51 -0.88 7.97
N ALA A 186 -11.04 -1.05 6.75
CA ALA A 186 -12.41 -0.66 6.42
C ALA A 186 -13.44 -1.48 7.21
N LEU A 187 -13.24 -2.79 7.36
CA LEU A 187 -14.06 -3.65 8.23
C LEU A 187 -14.03 -3.19 9.68
N GLY A 188 -12.87 -2.73 10.15
CA GLY A 188 -12.65 -2.25 11.51
C GLY A 188 -12.89 -0.75 11.70
N LYS A 189 -13.49 -0.04 10.73
CA LYS A 189 -13.73 1.41 10.80
C LYS A 189 -12.48 2.23 11.13
N GLY A 190 -11.34 1.81 10.57
CA GLY A 190 -10.03 2.42 10.77
C GLY A 190 -9.19 1.80 11.88
N SER A 191 -9.63 0.70 12.49
CA SER A 191 -8.88 -0.05 13.49
C SER A 191 -8.58 -1.46 13.01
N ILE A 192 -7.29 -1.83 12.97
CA ILE A 192 -6.86 -3.22 12.65
C ILE A 192 -7.47 -4.20 13.64
N TYR A 193 -7.43 -3.88 14.95
CA TYR A 193 -7.99 -4.73 15.98
C TYR A 193 -9.49 -5.02 15.75
N MET A 194 -10.29 -3.99 15.50
CA MET A 194 -11.72 -4.16 15.22
C MET A 194 -11.98 -4.91 13.91
N GLY A 195 -11.10 -4.75 12.92
CA GLY A 195 -11.15 -5.51 11.67
C GLY A 195 -10.92 -7.01 11.91
N ILE A 196 -9.90 -7.36 12.67
CA ILE A 196 -9.60 -8.75 13.07
C ILE A 196 -10.78 -9.35 13.86
N GLU A 197 -11.33 -8.62 14.82
CA GLU A 197 -12.50 -9.06 15.56
C GLU A 197 -13.74 -9.26 14.66
N ALA A 198 -13.92 -8.40 13.67
CA ALA A 198 -15.00 -8.58 12.69
C ALA A 198 -14.83 -9.89 11.87
N VAL A 199 -13.60 -10.20 11.44
CA VAL A 199 -13.28 -11.46 10.75
C VAL A 199 -13.52 -12.66 11.66
N LYS A 200 -13.04 -12.64 12.91
CA LYS A 200 -13.24 -13.72 13.87
C LYS A 200 -14.72 -13.94 14.16
N ASN A 201 -15.47 -12.89 14.45
CA ASN A 201 -16.91 -12.95 14.70
C ASN A 201 -17.70 -13.49 13.51
N PHE A 202 -17.27 -13.18 12.28
CA PHE A 202 -17.90 -13.71 11.07
C PHE A 202 -17.77 -15.22 10.96
N TRP A 203 -16.58 -15.78 11.26
CA TRP A 203 -16.34 -17.22 11.21
C TRP A 203 -16.90 -17.95 12.43
N GLN A 204 -16.84 -17.37 13.62
CA GLN A 204 -17.44 -17.91 14.83
C GLN A 204 -18.95 -18.12 14.67
N LYS A 205 -19.67 -17.13 14.12
CA LYS A 205 -21.11 -17.24 13.81
C LYS A 205 -21.42 -18.34 12.79
N ARG A 206 -20.44 -18.78 12.01
CA ARG A 206 -20.54 -19.90 11.08
C ARG A 206 -20.08 -21.23 11.67
N GLY A 207 -19.83 -21.27 12.98
CA GLY A 207 -19.47 -22.47 13.72
C GLY A 207 -18.03 -22.93 13.52
N LEU A 208 -17.10 -22.00 13.23
CA LEU A 208 -15.66 -22.30 13.28
C LEU A 208 -15.07 -21.90 14.63
N ASP A 209 -14.09 -22.66 15.09
CA ASP A 209 -13.33 -22.36 16.30
C ASP A 209 -12.27 -21.30 15.97
N VAL A 210 -12.53 -20.06 16.36
CA VAL A 210 -11.63 -18.92 16.10
C VAL A 210 -10.40 -18.88 17.02
N SER A 211 -10.27 -19.80 17.98
CA SER A 211 -9.03 -19.99 18.73
C SER A 211 -7.91 -20.60 17.86
N GLU A 212 -8.27 -21.23 16.75
CA GLU A 212 -7.35 -21.83 15.78
C GLU A 212 -6.72 -20.82 14.81
N ILE A 213 -7.08 -19.53 14.92
CA ILE A 213 -6.54 -18.46 14.07
C ILE A 213 -5.99 -17.30 14.91
N TYR A 214 -4.76 -16.90 14.62
CA TYR A 214 -4.14 -15.69 15.17
C TYR A 214 -3.79 -14.77 14.01
N MET A 215 -4.40 -13.59 14.00
CA MET A 215 -4.21 -12.57 12.98
C MET A 215 -3.62 -11.30 13.61
N THR A 216 -2.69 -10.68 12.91
CA THR A 216 -2.08 -9.41 13.29
C THR A 216 -2.23 -8.35 12.21
N ASP A 217 -2.55 -8.77 10.99
CA ASP A 217 -2.74 -7.94 9.81
C ASP A 217 -3.69 -8.61 8.79
N GLY A 218 -3.96 -7.93 7.68
CA GLY A 218 -4.83 -8.42 6.62
C GLY A 218 -4.11 -9.09 5.47
N SER A 219 -2.82 -8.81 5.28
CA SER A 219 -2.03 -9.29 4.14
C SER A 219 -1.28 -10.60 4.41
N GLY A 220 -1.05 -10.93 5.68
CA GLY A 220 -0.17 -12.03 6.06
C GLY A 220 1.32 -11.69 6.02
N LEU A 221 1.69 -10.42 5.84
CA LEU A 221 3.09 -9.99 5.85
C LEU A 221 3.69 -10.10 7.26
N GLY A 222 2.89 -9.87 8.30
CA GLY A 222 3.28 -10.07 9.69
C GLY A 222 3.56 -11.54 9.98
N ARG A 223 4.78 -11.85 10.42
CA ARG A 223 5.24 -13.23 10.67
C ARG A 223 4.53 -13.94 11.83
N ALA A 224 3.77 -13.21 12.63
CA ALA A 224 3.01 -13.75 13.75
C ALA A 224 1.64 -14.30 13.33
N ASN A 225 1.17 -14.08 12.11
CA ASN A 225 -0.08 -14.65 11.63
C ASN A 225 0.03 -16.19 11.58
N THR A 226 -0.91 -16.86 12.24
CA THR A 226 -0.97 -18.32 12.26
C THR A 226 -2.39 -18.81 12.13
N VAL A 227 -2.55 -19.97 11.50
CA VAL A 227 -3.83 -20.64 11.33
C VAL A 227 -3.61 -22.15 11.30
N THR A 228 -4.50 -22.92 11.92
CA THR A 228 -4.44 -24.38 11.82
C THR A 228 -4.93 -24.88 10.46
N THR A 229 -4.42 -26.01 10.01
CA THR A 229 -4.91 -26.69 8.80
C THR A 229 -6.37 -27.10 8.95
N ASN A 230 -6.81 -27.45 10.17
CA ASN A 230 -8.19 -27.79 10.48
C ASN A 230 -9.12 -26.59 10.24
N PHE A 231 -8.75 -25.40 10.75
CA PHE A 231 -9.52 -24.18 10.50
C PHE A 231 -9.62 -23.88 9.01
N GLN A 232 -8.51 -23.94 8.27
CA GLN A 232 -8.50 -23.69 6.82
C GLN A 232 -9.40 -24.65 6.06
N ALA A 233 -9.32 -25.96 6.34
CA ALA A 233 -10.15 -26.97 5.68
C ALA A 233 -11.65 -26.74 5.96
N ASN A 234 -12.00 -26.47 7.22
CA ASN A 234 -13.39 -26.19 7.61
C ASN A 234 -13.90 -24.87 7.02
N MET A 235 -13.08 -23.84 6.96
CA MET A 235 -13.39 -22.56 6.33
C MET A 235 -13.71 -22.76 4.83
N LEU A 236 -12.85 -23.46 4.10
CA LEU A 236 -13.05 -23.76 2.68
C LEU A 236 -14.31 -24.60 2.45
N ALA A 237 -14.57 -25.59 3.31
CA ALA A 237 -15.79 -26.39 3.25
C ALA A 237 -17.06 -25.56 3.49
N LYS A 238 -17.01 -24.56 4.38
CA LYS A 238 -18.12 -23.63 4.62
C LYS A 238 -18.31 -22.70 3.43
N ILE A 239 -17.23 -22.15 2.86
CA ILE A 239 -17.29 -21.32 1.66
C ILE A 239 -17.91 -22.10 0.50
N TYR A 240 -17.46 -23.35 0.27
CA TYR A 240 -17.96 -24.20 -0.81
C TYR A 240 -19.47 -24.46 -0.72
N LYS A 241 -20.00 -24.62 0.49
CA LYS A 241 -21.45 -24.88 0.74
C LYS A 241 -22.32 -23.64 0.67
N ASP A 242 -21.75 -22.44 0.74
CA ASP A 242 -22.46 -21.16 0.69
C ASP A 242 -22.28 -20.51 -0.68
N SER A 243 -23.33 -20.56 -1.50
CA SER A 243 -23.26 -20.03 -2.86
C SER A 243 -22.98 -18.52 -2.95
N LEU A 244 -23.32 -17.75 -1.89
CA LEU A 244 -23.04 -16.31 -1.82
C LEU A 244 -21.55 -16.06 -1.56
N LEU A 245 -20.87 -16.94 -0.83
CA LEU A 245 -19.44 -16.84 -0.56
C LEU A 245 -18.62 -17.54 -1.67
N TYR A 246 -19.06 -18.70 -2.14
CA TYR A 246 -18.30 -19.52 -3.07
C TYR A 246 -18.01 -18.82 -4.40
N LYS A 247 -19.03 -18.22 -5.02
CA LYS A 247 -18.87 -17.60 -6.34
C LYS A 247 -17.83 -16.50 -6.36
N PRO A 248 -17.91 -15.45 -5.49
CA PRO A 248 -16.89 -14.39 -5.48
C PRO A 248 -15.52 -14.91 -4.99
N PHE A 249 -15.49 -15.84 -4.05
CA PHE A 249 -14.23 -16.44 -3.58
C PHE A 249 -13.52 -17.20 -4.70
N ASN A 250 -14.22 -18.14 -5.33
CA ASN A 250 -13.64 -18.95 -6.41
C ASN A 250 -13.20 -18.10 -7.61
N HIS A 251 -14.00 -17.06 -7.95
CA HIS A 251 -13.62 -16.13 -9.02
C HIS A 251 -12.37 -15.30 -8.69
N SER A 252 -12.09 -15.03 -7.41
CA SER A 252 -10.95 -14.22 -6.99
C SER A 252 -9.63 -14.99 -6.92
N LEU A 253 -9.67 -16.32 -6.99
CA LEU A 253 -8.45 -17.13 -7.01
C LEU A 253 -7.69 -16.99 -8.34
N PRO A 254 -6.32 -16.97 -8.30
CA PRO A 254 -5.49 -16.89 -9.49
C PRO A 254 -5.56 -18.14 -10.36
#